data_68dbb0810f8d372added26038575fd3d
#
_entry.id   68dbb0810f8d372added26038575fd3d
#
_cell.length_a   1.000
_cell.length_b   1.000
_cell.length_c   1.000
_cell.angle_alpha   90.00
_cell.angle_beta   90.00
_cell.angle_gamma   90.00
#
_symmetry.space_group_name_H-M   'P 1'
#
loop_
_entity.id
_entity.type
_entity.pdbx_description
1 polymer ?
#
loop_
_entity_poly.entity_id
_entity_poly.type
_entity_poly.pdbx_seq_one_letter_code
_entity_poly.pdbx_strand_id
1 'polypeptide(L)' 'MTPEKIARINELAKKKKTEGLTAEEKVEQAQLREEYIEGYR' A
#
# COMPACT_ATOMS: atom_id res chain seq x y z
N MET A 1 -11.21 5.85 3.02
CA MET A 1 -9.87 5.89 2.42
C MET A 1 -9.84 6.90 1.28
N THR A 2 -8.76 7.64 1.15
CA THR A 2 -8.66 8.67 0.12
C THR A 2 -8.12 8.09 -1.19
N PRO A 3 -8.42 8.73 -2.33
CA PRO A 3 -7.85 8.29 -3.61
C PRO A 3 -6.32 8.28 -3.61
N GLU A 4 -5.72 9.21 -2.87
CA GLU A 4 -4.27 9.28 -2.78
C GLU A 4 -3.67 8.04 -2.12
N LYS A 5 -4.32 7.53 -1.08
CA LYS A 5 -3.88 6.31 -0.42
C LYS A 5 -4.03 5.10 -1.33
N ILE A 6 -5.12 5.05 -2.07
CA ILE A 6 -5.35 3.96 -3.01
C ILE A 6 -4.28 3.97 -4.10
N ALA A 7 -3.96 5.13 -4.63
CA ALA A 7 -2.91 5.28 -5.61
C ALA A 7 -1.56 4.83 -5.06
N ARG A 8 -1.28 5.16 -3.79
CA ARG A 8 -0.04 4.74 -3.15
C ARG A 8 0.04 3.22 -3.00
N ILE A 9 -1.08 2.60 -2.63
CA ILE A 9 -1.13 1.14 -2.52
C ILE A 9 -0.80 0.49 -3.87
N ASN A 10 -1.41 0.99 -4.93
CA ASN A 10 -1.17 0.48 -6.27
C ASN A 10 0.29 0.67 -6.68
N GLU A 11 0.85 1.83 -6.37
CA GLU A 11 2.24 2.14 -6.68
C GLU A 11 3.19 1.19 -5.97
N LEU A 12 2.96 0.95 -4.68
CA LEU A 12 3.78 0.04 -3.90
C LEU A 12 3.66 -1.40 -4.41
N ALA A 13 2.45 -1.82 -4.76
CA ALA A 13 2.24 -3.16 -5.31
C ALA A 13 3.00 -3.35 -6.62
N LYS A 14 3.00 -2.32 -7.46
CA LYS A 14 3.71 -2.34 -8.73
C LYS A 14 5.22 -2.38 -8.51
N LYS A 15 5.71 -1.58 -7.58
CA LYS A 15 7.12 -1.56 -7.26
C LYS A 15 7.60 -2.90 -6.70
N LYS A 16 6.76 -3.55 -5.92
CA LYS A 16 7.09 -4.85 -5.35
C LYS A 16 7.35 -5.88 -6.44
N LYS A 17 6.62 -5.80 -7.54
CA LYS A 17 6.79 -6.75 -8.65
C LYS A 17 8.07 -6.49 -9.44
N THR A 18 8.53 -5.25 -9.49
CA THR A 18 9.69 -4.89 -10.30
C THR A 18 10.99 -4.84 -9.49
N GLU A 19 11.05 -3.97 -8.49
CA GLU A 19 12.27 -3.74 -7.73
C GLU A 19 12.24 -4.32 -6.32
N GLY A 20 11.05 -4.63 -5.83
CA GLY A 20 10.87 -5.01 -4.45
C GLY A 20 10.69 -3.78 -3.56
N LEU A 21 10.28 -4.00 -2.33
CA LEU A 21 10.04 -2.93 -1.38
C LEU A 21 11.13 -2.88 -0.32
N THR A 22 11.48 -1.67 0.12
CA THR A 22 12.34 -1.50 1.29
C THR A 22 11.57 -1.86 2.55
N ALA A 23 12.29 -1.99 3.68
CA ALA A 23 11.64 -2.30 4.95
C ALA A 23 10.58 -1.25 5.31
N GLU A 24 10.89 0.02 5.07
CA GLU A 24 9.94 1.10 5.35
C GLU A 24 8.72 1.02 4.45
N GLU A 25 8.94 0.71 3.19
CA GLU A 25 7.85 0.59 2.24
C GLU A 25 6.95 -0.60 2.55
N LYS A 26 7.51 -1.68 3.05
CA LYS A 26 6.72 -2.83 3.47
C LYS A 26 5.80 -2.47 4.63
N VAL A 27 6.30 -1.72 5.58
CA VAL A 27 5.51 -1.26 6.72
C VAL A 27 4.40 -0.33 6.25
N GLU A 28 4.74 0.61 5.38
CA GLU A 28 3.74 1.52 4.82
C GLU A 28 2.65 0.76 4.08
N GLN A 29 3.03 -0.20 3.27
CA GLN A 29 2.08 -1.00 2.53
C GLN A 29 1.14 -1.76 3.46
N ALA A 30 1.67 -2.36 4.51
CA ALA A 30 0.86 -3.09 5.48
C ALA A 30 -0.14 -2.19 6.17
N GLN A 31 0.28 -0.98 6.56
CA GLN A 31 -0.61 -0.02 7.21
C GLN A 31 -1.71 0.44 6.26
N LEU A 32 -1.36 0.73 5.02
CA LEU A 32 -2.34 1.15 4.03
C LEU A 32 -3.34 0.04 3.73
N ARG A 33 -2.88 -1.18 3.67
CA ARG A 33 -3.77 -2.32 3.44
C ARG A 33 -4.75 -2.51 4.59
N GLU A 34 -4.30 -2.32 5.82
CA GLU A 34 -5.18 -2.42 6.97
C GLU A 34 -6.28 -1.36 6.92
N GLU A 35 -5.92 -0.14 6.59
CA GLU A 35 -6.91 0.93 6.44
C GLU A 35 -7.90 0.61 5.32
N TYR A 36 -7.40 0.06 4.24
CA TYR A 36 -8.24 -0.31 3.11
C TYR A 36 -9.26 -1.38 3.50
N ILE A 37 -8.81 -2.40 4.21
CA ILE A 37 -9.67 -3.48 4.65
C ILE A 37 -10.71 -2.98 5.65
N GLU A 38 -10.31 -2.15 6.60
CA GLU A 38 -11.24 -1.58 7.56
C GLU A 38 -12.27 -0.68 6.89
N GLY A 39 -11.85 0.08 5.91
CA GLY A 39 -12.76 0.94 5.17
C GLY A 39 -13.75 0.18 4.30
N TYR A 40 -13.41 -1.06 3.99
CA TYR A 40 -14.25 -1.90 3.14
C TYR A 40 -15.42 -2.51 3.90
N ARG A 41 -15.35 -2.61 5.20
CA ARG A 41 -16.41 -3.22 6.01
C ARG A 41 -17.70 -2.38 6.04
#